data_89497fe82fec9f63755130e85b728a17
#
_entry.id   89497fe82fec9f63755130e85b728a17
#
_cell.length_a   1.000
_cell.length_b   1.000
_cell.length_c   1.000
_cell.angle_alpha   90.00
_cell.angle_beta   90.00
_cell.angle_gamma   90.00
#
_symmetry.space_group_name_H-M   'P 1'
#
loop_
_entity.id
_entity.type
_entity.pdbx_description
1 polymer ?
#
loop_
_entity_poly.entity_id
_entity_poly.type
_entity_poly.pdbx_seq_one_letter_code
_entity_poly.pdbx_strand_id
1 'polypeptide(L)'
;MGIGAGESCDPYKTFPIREHHEQVLRDLIARDKNHPCIVMWSMGNEPDTEHFPESAYDYWHSLYEFTHRLDPQNRPVTFVCCQNNYEKDIVTRTMDVVCLNRYYGWYNLSGDLEAASYAWNLELDFWEKQNKPVMITEYGADAVAGIHECVPEMFSEEVTNWEQL
;
A
#
# COMPACT_ATOMS: atom_id res chain seq x y z
N MET A 1 3.98 0.68 -9.66
CA MET A 1 4.79 1.77 -10.27
C MET A 1 4.79 2.92 -9.27
N GLY A 2 5.88 3.04 -8.50
CA GLY A 2 6.04 4.16 -7.58
C GLY A 2 6.30 5.42 -8.39
N ILE A 3 5.35 6.35 -8.41
CA ILE A 3 5.59 7.68 -8.95
C ILE A 3 6.15 8.50 -7.79
N GLY A 4 7.46 8.42 -7.59
CA GLY A 4 8.16 9.33 -6.71
C GLY A 4 8.21 10.71 -7.38
N ALA A 5 7.23 11.55 -7.09
CA ALA A 5 7.33 12.96 -7.40
C ALA A 5 7.95 13.65 -6.19
N GLY A 6 9.01 14.39 -6.41
CA GLY A 6 9.45 15.36 -5.41
C GLY A 6 8.35 16.40 -5.16
N GLU A 7 8.38 17.07 -4.02
CA GLU A 7 7.36 18.04 -3.54
C GLU A 7 6.97 19.14 -4.54
N SER A 8 7.61 19.22 -5.69
CA SER A 8 7.43 20.31 -6.67
C SER A 8 6.45 20.04 -7.82
N CYS A 9 5.93 18.80 -7.95
CA CYS A 9 5.12 18.42 -9.11
C CYS A 9 4.05 17.41 -8.73
N ASP A 10 2.78 17.78 -8.89
CA ASP A 10 1.65 16.88 -8.70
C ASP A 10 1.60 15.83 -9.83
N PRO A 11 1.93 14.56 -9.56
CA PRO A 11 2.04 13.53 -10.60
C PRO A 11 0.68 13.20 -11.24
N TYR A 12 -0.39 13.32 -10.48
CA TYR A 12 -1.74 12.98 -10.93
C TYR A 12 -2.30 13.99 -11.94
N LYS A 13 -1.79 15.24 -11.92
CA LYS A 13 -2.15 16.30 -12.86
C LYS A 13 -1.16 16.44 -14.02
N THR A 14 0.09 16.15 -13.75
CA THR A 14 1.18 16.41 -14.70
C THR A 14 1.33 15.31 -15.74
N PHE A 15 1.12 14.05 -15.34
CA PHE A 15 1.31 12.91 -16.24
C PHE A 15 -0.04 12.38 -16.75
N PRO A 16 -0.22 12.24 -18.08
CA PRO A 16 -1.47 11.73 -18.67
C PRO A 16 -1.53 10.18 -18.58
N ILE A 17 -1.43 9.65 -17.35
CA ILE A 17 -1.35 8.20 -17.11
C ILE A 17 -2.71 7.54 -16.91
N ARG A 18 -3.77 8.31 -16.66
CA ARG A 18 -5.10 7.78 -16.32
C ARG A 18 -5.66 6.85 -17.38
N GLU A 19 -5.68 7.29 -18.63
CA GLU A 19 -6.22 6.47 -19.72
C GLU A 19 -5.48 5.15 -19.89
N HIS A 20 -4.16 5.18 -19.75
CA HIS A 20 -3.35 3.97 -19.78
C HIS A 20 -3.65 3.04 -18.60
N HIS A 21 -3.80 3.59 -17.40
CA HIS A 21 -4.14 2.81 -16.22
C HIS A 21 -5.54 2.18 -16.35
N GLU A 22 -6.52 2.93 -16.83
CA GLU A 22 -7.85 2.38 -17.13
C GLU A 22 -7.79 1.26 -18.17
N GLN A 23 -6.94 1.39 -19.21
CA GLN A 23 -6.75 0.32 -20.19
C GLN A 23 -6.14 -0.93 -19.57
N VAL A 24 -5.13 -0.78 -18.71
CA VAL A 24 -4.52 -1.90 -17.97
C VAL A 24 -5.57 -2.63 -17.12
N LEU A 25 -6.43 -1.90 -16.41
CA LEU A 25 -7.50 -2.48 -15.60
C LEU A 25 -8.55 -3.21 -16.46
N ARG A 26 -8.92 -2.65 -17.64
CA ARG A 26 -9.82 -3.34 -18.59
C ARG A 26 -9.25 -4.67 -19.03
N ASP A 27 -7.99 -4.68 -19.45
CA ASP A 27 -7.32 -5.86 -19.97
C ASP A 27 -7.14 -6.92 -18.89
N LEU A 28 -6.73 -6.50 -17.69
CA LEU A 28 -6.58 -7.37 -16.53
C LEU A 28 -7.91 -8.06 -16.18
N ILE A 29 -8.96 -7.29 -15.98
CA ILE A 29 -10.27 -7.82 -15.57
C ILE A 29 -10.90 -8.64 -16.70
N ALA A 30 -10.79 -8.21 -17.96
CA ALA A 30 -11.30 -8.96 -19.09
C ALA A 30 -10.65 -10.35 -19.20
N ARG A 31 -9.34 -10.43 -18.96
CA ARG A 31 -8.58 -11.67 -19.00
C ARG A 31 -8.90 -12.58 -17.81
N ASP A 32 -8.94 -12.04 -16.60
CA ASP A 32 -8.83 -12.82 -15.37
C ASP A 32 -10.14 -12.97 -14.58
N LYS A 33 -11.21 -12.24 -14.91
CA LYS A 33 -12.47 -12.23 -14.14
C LYS A 33 -13.14 -13.60 -13.98
N ASN A 34 -12.84 -14.55 -14.84
CA ASN A 34 -13.41 -15.90 -14.78
C ASN A 34 -12.54 -16.90 -14.00
N HIS A 35 -11.39 -16.48 -13.49
CA HIS A 35 -10.56 -17.35 -12.66
C HIS A 35 -11.08 -17.40 -11.22
N PRO A 36 -11.40 -18.60 -10.69
CA PRO A 36 -12.00 -18.74 -9.36
C PRO A 36 -11.05 -18.36 -8.20
N CYS A 37 -9.75 -18.30 -8.48
CA CYS A 37 -8.75 -17.87 -7.48
C CYS A 37 -8.67 -16.34 -7.30
N ILE A 38 -9.28 -15.57 -8.18
CA ILE A 38 -9.32 -14.10 -8.04
C ILE A 38 -10.41 -13.73 -7.04
N VAL A 39 -10.01 -13.17 -5.92
CA VAL A 39 -10.93 -12.77 -4.83
C VAL A 39 -11.12 -11.27 -4.70
N MET A 40 -10.16 -10.48 -5.21
CA MET A 40 -10.19 -9.02 -5.20
C MET A 40 -9.30 -8.45 -6.31
N TRP A 41 -9.42 -7.15 -6.56
CA TRP A 41 -8.60 -6.42 -7.51
C TRP A 41 -7.75 -5.37 -6.80
N SER A 42 -6.44 -5.42 -7.01
CA SER A 42 -5.53 -4.35 -6.57
C SER A 42 -5.16 -3.47 -7.76
N MET A 43 -5.47 -2.18 -7.65
CA MET A 43 -5.24 -1.23 -8.73
C MET A 43 -3.80 -0.72 -8.80
N GLY A 44 -3.03 -0.85 -7.73
CA GLY A 44 -1.66 -0.36 -7.70
C GLY A 44 -0.94 -0.70 -6.40
N ASN A 45 0.37 -0.44 -6.40
CA ASN A 45 1.23 -0.63 -5.24
C ASN A 45 1.92 0.68 -4.88
N GLU A 46 1.82 1.06 -3.62
CA GLU A 46 2.53 2.18 -2.99
C GLU A 46 2.44 3.52 -3.75
N PRO A 47 1.25 3.98 -4.14
CA PRO A 47 1.13 5.28 -4.72
C PRO A 47 1.40 6.38 -3.69
N ASP A 48 1.93 7.51 -4.15
CA ASP A 48 2.06 8.70 -3.32
C ASP A 48 0.67 9.31 -3.06
N THR A 49 0.12 9.05 -1.89
CA THR A 49 -1.16 9.59 -1.43
C THR A 49 -0.99 10.74 -0.43
N GLU A 50 0.26 11.08 -0.09
CA GLU A 50 0.59 12.04 0.97
C GLU A 50 0.82 13.45 0.46
N HIS A 51 1.66 13.62 -0.56
CA HIS A 51 2.08 14.94 -1.01
C HIS A 51 0.96 15.72 -1.70
N PHE A 52 0.07 15.02 -2.41
CA PHE A 52 -1.06 15.62 -3.12
C PHE A 52 -2.36 14.86 -2.84
N PRO A 53 -2.87 14.86 -1.59
CA PRO A 53 -3.93 13.96 -1.16
C PRO A 53 -5.25 14.15 -1.92
N GLU A 54 -5.62 15.38 -2.27
CA GLU A 54 -6.85 15.64 -3.03
C GLU A 54 -6.76 15.12 -4.47
N SER A 55 -5.63 15.35 -5.14
CA SER A 55 -5.41 14.85 -6.50
C SER A 55 -5.28 13.32 -6.53
N ALA A 56 -4.64 12.76 -5.50
CA ALA A 56 -4.57 11.31 -5.30
C ALA A 56 -5.98 10.73 -5.07
N TYR A 57 -6.79 11.38 -4.24
CA TYR A 57 -8.17 10.97 -4.01
C TYR A 57 -8.96 10.94 -5.32
N ASP A 58 -8.97 12.03 -6.07
CA ASP A 58 -9.69 12.12 -7.36
C ASP A 58 -9.24 11.06 -8.35
N TYR A 59 -7.95 10.78 -8.39
CA TYR A 59 -7.38 9.77 -9.26
C TYR A 59 -7.79 8.35 -8.85
N TRP A 60 -7.49 7.96 -7.62
CA TRP A 60 -7.69 6.59 -7.14
C TRP A 60 -9.16 6.25 -6.93
N HIS A 61 -9.97 7.20 -6.47
CA HIS A 61 -11.40 6.98 -6.32
C HIS A 61 -12.10 6.81 -7.66
N SER A 62 -11.69 7.56 -8.67
CA SER A 62 -12.23 7.37 -10.03
C SER A 62 -11.87 5.99 -10.62
N LEU A 63 -10.65 5.50 -10.37
CA LEU A 63 -10.24 4.15 -10.78
C LEU A 63 -10.96 3.07 -9.96
N TYR A 64 -11.20 3.29 -8.69
CA TYR A 64 -11.99 2.40 -7.84
C TYR A 64 -13.39 2.20 -8.41
N GLU A 65 -14.11 3.29 -8.68
CA GLU A 65 -15.43 3.20 -9.30
C GLU A 65 -15.39 2.57 -10.70
N PHE A 66 -14.36 2.88 -11.47
CA PHE A 66 -14.16 2.31 -12.79
C PHE A 66 -13.95 0.80 -12.73
N THR A 67 -13.12 0.32 -11.81
CA THR A 67 -12.82 -1.10 -11.61
C THR A 67 -14.08 -1.88 -11.19
N HIS A 68 -14.88 -1.34 -10.28
CA HIS A 68 -16.17 -1.92 -9.93
C HIS A 68 -17.13 -2.05 -11.11
N ARG A 69 -17.16 -1.04 -11.99
CA ARG A 69 -18.00 -1.13 -13.22
C ARG A 69 -17.56 -2.20 -14.20
N LEU A 70 -16.27 -2.56 -14.18
CA LEU A 70 -15.73 -3.59 -15.08
C LEU A 70 -15.95 -5.02 -14.57
N ASP A 71 -16.01 -5.22 -13.26
CA ASP A 71 -16.16 -6.56 -12.69
C ASP A 71 -17.61 -6.94 -12.45
N PRO A 72 -18.19 -7.86 -13.25
CA PRO A 72 -19.57 -8.29 -13.10
C PRO A 72 -19.84 -9.07 -11.81
N GLN A 73 -18.80 -9.52 -11.11
CA GLN A 73 -18.90 -10.26 -9.85
C GLN A 73 -18.82 -9.33 -8.62
N ASN A 74 -18.59 -8.04 -8.85
CA ASN A 74 -18.52 -7.02 -7.80
C ASN A 74 -17.54 -7.39 -6.67
N ARG A 75 -16.35 -7.90 -7.04
CA ARG A 75 -15.31 -8.23 -6.08
C ARG A 75 -14.74 -6.97 -5.44
N PRO A 76 -14.19 -7.07 -4.22
CA PRO A 76 -13.54 -5.96 -3.55
C PRO A 76 -12.42 -5.35 -4.39
N VAL A 77 -12.29 -4.03 -4.31
CA VAL A 77 -11.26 -3.24 -5.00
C VAL A 77 -10.40 -2.52 -3.97
N THR A 78 -9.11 -2.57 -4.18
CA THR A 78 -8.11 -1.94 -3.30
C THR A 78 -6.92 -1.40 -4.09
N PHE A 79 -6.02 -0.74 -3.41
CA PHE A 79 -4.60 -0.60 -3.73
C PHE A 79 -3.78 -0.82 -2.46
N VAL A 80 -2.48 -1.02 -2.59
CA VAL A 80 -1.59 -1.25 -1.45
C VAL A 80 -0.96 0.07 -1.02
N CYS A 81 -1.11 0.43 0.26
CA CYS A 81 -0.65 1.68 0.85
C CYS A 81 0.65 1.48 1.65
N CYS A 82 1.66 2.33 1.40
CA CYS A 82 2.87 2.44 2.24
C CYS A 82 2.92 3.71 3.10
N GLN A 83 1.93 4.59 2.98
CA GLN A 83 1.83 5.86 3.69
C GLN A 83 1.78 5.68 5.20
N ASN A 84 2.80 6.13 5.92
CA ASN A 84 2.86 6.00 7.38
C ASN A 84 2.00 7.04 8.12
N ASN A 85 1.63 8.14 7.48
CA ASN A 85 0.77 9.16 8.07
C ASN A 85 -0.72 8.79 7.88
N TYR A 86 -1.07 7.60 8.39
CA TYR A 86 -2.37 6.98 8.14
C TYR A 86 -3.56 7.79 8.66
N GLU A 87 -3.38 8.60 9.70
CA GLU A 87 -4.44 9.46 10.24
C GLU A 87 -4.90 10.52 9.22
N LYS A 88 -4.00 10.96 8.35
CA LYS A 88 -4.27 11.95 7.28
C LYS A 88 -4.59 11.31 5.93
N ASP A 89 -4.44 10.01 5.80
CA ASP A 89 -4.73 9.33 4.55
C ASP A 89 -6.23 9.33 4.26
N ILE A 90 -6.63 10.12 3.27
CA ILE A 90 -8.02 10.22 2.82
C ILE A 90 -8.35 9.24 1.70
N VAL A 91 -7.34 8.60 1.10
CA VAL A 91 -7.49 7.74 -0.08
C VAL A 91 -7.72 6.30 0.31
N THR A 92 -6.81 5.72 1.11
CA THR A 92 -6.85 4.31 1.50
C THR A 92 -8.16 3.93 2.21
N ARG A 93 -8.69 4.83 3.04
CA ARG A 93 -9.97 4.62 3.72
C ARG A 93 -11.19 4.51 2.80
N THR A 94 -11.05 4.86 1.51
CA THR A 94 -12.16 4.75 0.54
C THR A 94 -12.22 3.37 -0.14
N MET A 95 -11.17 2.57 -0.04
CA MET A 95 -11.10 1.24 -0.62
C MET A 95 -11.97 0.23 0.14
N ASP A 96 -12.34 -0.89 -0.49
CA ASP A 96 -13.14 -1.94 0.16
C ASP A 96 -12.35 -2.70 1.22
N VAL A 97 -11.06 -2.91 0.95
CA VAL A 97 -10.09 -3.56 1.85
C VAL A 97 -8.93 -2.61 2.06
N VAL A 98 -8.52 -2.40 3.29
CA VAL A 98 -7.32 -1.64 3.64
C VAL A 98 -6.12 -2.56 3.50
N CYS A 99 -5.29 -2.36 2.48
CA CYS A 99 -4.08 -3.13 2.24
C CYS A 99 -2.85 -2.29 2.58
N LEU A 100 -2.00 -2.80 3.47
CA LEU A 100 -0.90 -2.05 4.06
C LEU A 100 0.44 -2.76 3.85
N ASN A 101 1.42 -2.02 3.33
CA ASN A 101 2.84 -2.36 3.39
C ASN A 101 3.43 -1.64 4.60
N ARG A 102 3.89 -2.39 5.61
CA ARG A 102 4.42 -1.83 6.85
C ARG A 102 5.64 -2.58 7.31
N TYR A 103 6.64 -1.80 7.65
CA TYR A 103 7.96 -2.30 8.01
C TYR A 103 8.42 -1.72 9.35
N TYR A 104 7.54 -1.67 10.34
CA TYR A 104 7.88 -1.28 11.70
C TYR A 104 8.96 -2.21 12.26
N GLY A 105 10.03 -1.62 12.79
CA GLY A 105 11.22 -2.33 13.24
C GLY A 105 12.26 -2.53 12.13
N TRP A 106 11.98 -2.19 10.87
CA TRP A 106 12.93 -2.18 9.76
C TRP A 106 13.15 -0.76 9.23
N TYR A 107 12.27 -0.21 8.36
CA TYR A 107 12.41 1.16 7.87
C TYR A 107 12.14 2.21 8.96
N ASN A 108 11.24 1.91 9.87
CA ASN A 108 10.92 2.75 11.01
C ASN A 108 11.17 1.95 12.29
N LEU A 109 11.74 2.61 13.31
CA LEU A 109 12.00 2.00 14.61
C LEU A 109 12.94 0.77 14.53
N SER A 110 13.94 0.84 13.65
CA SER A 110 14.88 -0.25 13.42
C SER A 110 15.57 -0.67 14.72
N GLY A 111 15.54 -1.97 15.04
CA GLY A 111 16.13 -2.54 16.22
C GLY A 111 15.37 -2.33 17.54
N ASP A 112 14.26 -1.60 17.53
CA ASP A 112 13.38 -1.39 18.68
C ASP A 112 12.04 -2.10 18.50
N LEU A 113 12.01 -3.39 18.82
CA LEU A 113 10.81 -4.22 18.62
C LEU A 113 9.65 -3.86 19.55
N GLU A 114 9.95 -3.33 20.74
CA GLU A 114 8.91 -2.87 21.66
C GLU A 114 8.18 -1.66 21.09
N ALA A 115 8.93 -0.65 20.62
CA ALA A 115 8.37 0.51 19.96
C ALA A 115 7.66 0.14 18.64
N ALA A 116 8.21 -0.80 17.87
CA ALA A 116 7.61 -1.31 16.64
C ALA A 116 6.26 -1.99 16.90
N SER A 117 6.20 -2.85 17.91
CA SER A 117 4.95 -3.52 18.34
C SER A 117 3.90 -2.50 18.82
N TYR A 118 4.33 -1.49 19.57
CA TYR A 118 3.44 -0.42 20.02
C TYR A 118 2.87 0.39 18.83
N ALA A 119 3.73 0.78 17.87
CA ALA A 119 3.30 1.51 16.67
C ALA A 119 2.33 0.69 15.82
N TRP A 120 2.57 -0.63 15.65
CA TRP A 120 1.64 -1.53 15.00
C TRP A 120 0.26 -1.52 15.63
N ASN A 121 0.20 -1.66 16.95
CA ASN A 121 -1.09 -1.70 17.67
C ASN A 121 -1.84 -0.37 17.49
N LEU A 122 -1.16 0.77 17.57
CA LEU A 122 -1.80 2.07 17.35
C LEU A 122 -2.41 2.21 15.94
N GLU A 123 -1.69 1.77 14.92
CA GLU A 123 -2.20 1.84 13.55
C GLU A 123 -3.36 0.87 13.32
N LEU A 124 -3.27 -0.36 13.84
CA LEU A 124 -4.37 -1.33 13.72
C LEU A 124 -5.63 -0.85 14.44
N ASP A 125 -5.49 -0.25 15.63
CA ASP A 125 -6.60 0.38 16.37
C ASP A 125 -7.25 1.52 15.59
N PHE A 126 -6.47 2.25 14.80
CA PHE A 126 -7.00 3.29 13.91
C PHE A 126 -7.81 2.68 12.76
N TRP A 127 -7.25 1.67 12.08
CA TRP A 127 -7.93 1.04 10.95
C TRP A 127 -9.16 0.23 11.35
N GLU A 128 -9.17 -0.38 12.53
CA GLU A 128 -10.35 -1.07 13.08
C GLU A 128 -11.57 -0.14 13.14
N LYS A 129 -11.36 1.13 13.51
CA LYS A 129 -12.43 2.14 13.57
C LYS A 129 -13.02 2.50 12.20
N GLN A 130 -12.35 2.17 11.11
CA GLN A 130 -12.88 2.36 9.76
C GLN A 130 -13.91 1.29 9.37
N ASN A 131 -14.07 0.25 10.18
CA ASN A 131 -15.00 -0.87 9.94
C ASN A 131 -14.81 -1.54 8.58
N LYS A 132 -13.57 -1.74 8.18
CA LYS A 132 -13.16 -2.41 6.93
C LYS A 132 -12.18 -3.52 7.21
N PRO A 133 -12.16 -4.58 6.39
CA PRO A 133 -11.10 -5.57 6.47
C PRO A 133 -9.72 -4.94 6.27
N VAL A 134 -8.75 -5.39 7.04
CA VAL A 134 -7.34 -4.97 6.92
C VAL A 134 -6.51 -6.18 6.49
N MET A 135 -5.64 -5.98 5.50
CA MET A 135 -4.69 -6.97 5.03
C MET A 135 -3.29 -6.37 5.05
N ILE A 136 -2.36 -7.04 5.70
CA ILE A 136 -0.95 -6.69 5.61
C ILE A 136 -0.38 -7.40 4.39
N THR A 137 0.04 -6.62 3.42
CA THR A 137 0.50 -7.11 2.11
C THR A 137 2.01 -7.25 2.03
N GLU A 138 2.74 -6.44 2.79
CA GLU A 138 4.18 -6.56 2.95
C GLU A 138 4.57 -6.22 4.38
N TYR A 139 5.50 -6.99 4.96
CA TYR A 139 6.05 -6.78 6.30
C TYR A 139 7.41 -7.46 6.44
N GLY A 140 8.08 -7.21 7.56
CA GLY A 140 9.32 -7.88 7.93
C GLY A 140 10.57 -7.05 7.64
N ALA A 141 11.69 -7.73 7.43
CA ALA A 141 12.99 -7.14 7.19
C ALA A 141 13.77 -7.93 6.15
N ASP A 142 14.68 -7.27 5.46
CA ASP A 142 15.65 -7.97 4.62
C ASP A 142 16.56 -8.83 5.49
N ALA A 143 16.83 -10.06 5.04
CA ALA A 143 17.64 -11.01 5.75
C ALA A 143 18.73 -11.59 4.85
N VAL A 144 19.96 -11.54 5.30
CA VAL A 144 21.10 -12.20 4.67
C VAL A 144 21.48 -13.43 5.48
N ALA A 145 21.51 -14.59 4.84
CA ALA A 145 21.79 -15.86 5.51
C ALA A 145 23.16 -15.82 6.21
N GLY A 146 23.15 -16.10 7.52
CA GLY A 146 24.36 -16.15 8.36
C GLY A 146 24.77 -14.82 8.99
N ILE A 147 24.10 -13.73 8.72
CA ILE A 147 24.29 -12.45 9.41
C ILE A 147 23.28 -12.32 10.55
N HIS A 148 23.77 -11.99 11.74
CA HIS A 148 22.99 -11.90 12.97
C HIS A 148 23.35 -10.62 13.71
N GLU A 149 23.09 -9.49 13.09
CA GLU A 149 23.39 -8.18 13.68
C GLU A 149 22.13 -7.32 13.71
N CYS A 150 21.95 -6.62 14.79
CA CYS A 150 20.95 -5.59 14.93
C CYS A 150 21.68 -4.24 14.84
N VAL A 151 21.83 -3.70 13.61
CA VAL A 151 22.47 -2.40 13.41
C VAL A 151 21.41 -1.36 13.12
N PRO A 152 21.47 -0.17 13.75
CA PRO A 152 20.50 0.89 13.51
C PRO A 152 20.57 1.51 12.11
N GLU A 153 21.54 1.14 11.28
CA GLU A 153 21.70 1.69 9.92
C GLU A 153 20.97 0.85 8.88
N MET A 154 19.86 1.35 8.49
CA MET A 154 18.79 0.75 7.70
C MET A 154 19.16 0.30 6.26
N PHE A 155 20.30 0.66 5.72
CA PHE A 155 20.65 0.44 4.31
C PHE A 155 21.90 -0.38 4.08
N SER A 156 22.45 -1.02 5.11
CA SER A 156 23.47 -2.02 4.86
C SER A 156 22.79 -3.33 4.52
N GLU A 157 23.07 -3.89 3.35
CA GLU A 157 22.65 -5.24 2.95
C GLU A 157 23.11 -6.34 3.91
N GLU A 158 23.81 -5.96 4.96
CA GLU A 158 24.44 -6.81 5.97
C GLU A 158 23.59 -6.95 7.26
N VAL A 159 22.45 -6.27 7.34
CA VAL A 159 21.65 -6.26 8.58
C VAL A 159 20.54 -7.28 8.50
N THR A 160 20.56 -8.21 9.42
CA THR A 160 19.44 -9.12 9.65
C THR A 160 18.85 -8.86 11.02
N ASN A 161 17.61 -8.42 11.07
CA ASN A 161 16.88 -8.39 12.31
C ASN A 161 16.14 -9.72 12.49
N TRP A 162 16.77 -10.65 13.21
CA TRP A 162 16.25 -12.00 13.45
C TRP A 162 14.91 -12.02 14.18
N GLU A 163 14.66 -11.02 14.98
CA GLU A 163 13.47 -10.97 15.82
C GLU A 163 12.22 -10.51 15.04
N GLN A 164 12.41 -10.04 13.81
CA GLN A 164 11.30 -9.68 12.91
C GLN A 164 10.87 -10.83 11.99
N LEU A 165 11.70 -11.85 11.86
CA LEU A 165 11.37 -13.05 11.08
C LEU A 165 10.61 -14.06 11.93
#